data_2d4d59cd4cf9c769278dde9cd6cf2f69
#
_entry.id   2d4d59cd4cf9c769278dde9cd6cf2f69
#
_cell.length_a   1.000
_cell.length_b   1.000
_cell.length_c   1.000
_cell.angle_alpha   90.00
_cell.angle_beta   90.00
_cell.angle_gamma   90.00
#
_symmetry.space_group_name_H-M   'P 1'
#
loop_
_entity.id
_entity.type
_entity.pdbx_description
1 polymer ?
#
loop_
_entity_poly.entity_id
_entity_poly.type
_entity_poly.pdbx_seq_one_letter_code
_entity_poly.pdbx_strand_id
1 'polypeptide(L)'
;MDVLQKLRQLQQERGWSDYRIAKEAKLSPNTVSTIFRRGTLPSVSTLEALCGAFGITVAQFFAQDEMVEVSPEVRELLKEWKVLTDTQKAAVLQVMRSYRA
;
A
#
# COMPACT_ATOMS: atom_id res chain seq x y z
N MET A 1 7.31 -4.57 8.12
CA MET A 1 6.01 -3.90 7.89
C MET A 1 5.05 -4.22 9.03
N ASP A 2 4.36 -3.22 9.53
CA ASP A 2 3.27 -3.41 10.49
C ASP A 2 1.94 -3.41 9.74
N VAL A 3 1.37 -4.59 9.54
CA VAL A 3 0.12 -4.78 8.80
C VAL A 3 -1.04 -4.05 9.48
N LEU A 4 -1.12 -4.13 10.80
CA LEU A 4 -2.22 -3.50 11.54
C LEU A 4 -2.13 -1.97 11.49
N GLN A 5 -0.93 -1.43 11.61
CA GLN A 5 -0.71 0.01 11.50
C GLN A 5 -1.13 0.52 10.12
N LYS A 6 -0.80 -0.24 9.07
CA LYS A 6 -1.17 0.13 7.71
C LYS A 6 -2.68 0.08 7.49
N LEU A 7 -3.35 -0.92 8.05
CA LEU A 7 -4.81 -1.00 8.02
C LEU A 7 -5.44 0.19 8.74
N ARG A 8 -4.90 0.58 9.89
CA ARG A 8 -5.35 1.76 10.63
C ARG A 8 -5.14 3.03 9.81
N GLN A 9 -4.02 3.14 9.12
CA GLN A 9 -3.73 4.29 8.27
C GLN A 9 -4.76 4.41 7.14
N LEU A 10 -5.08 3.31 6.46
CA LEU A 10 -6.11 3.29 5.42
C LEU A 10 -7.48 3.65 6.00
N GLN A 11 -7.79 3.17 7.19
CA GLN A 11 -9.03 3.51 7.89
C GLN A 11 -9.12 5.01 8.13
N GLN A 12 -8.05 5.62 8.62
CA GLN A 12 -8.00 7.06 8.90
C GLN A 12 -8.12 7.89 7.62
N GLU A 13 -7.46 7.48 6.56
CA GLU A 13 -7.54 8.16 5.26
C GLU A 13 -8.95 8.16 4.70
N ARG A 14 -9.72 7.10 4.96
CA ARG A 14 -11.11 6.99 4.51
C ARG A 14 -12.10 7.59 5.48
N GLY A 15 -11.68 7.84 6.72
CA GLY A 15 -12.58 8.29 7.78
C GLY A 15 -13.61 7.22 8.19
N TRP A 16 -13.24 5.94 8.07
CA TRP A 16 -14.14 4.83 8.36
C TRP A 16 -14.03 4.36 9.81
N SER A 17 -15.17 4.00 10.38
CA SER A 17 -15.22 3.30 11.68
C SER A 17 -14.89 1.81 11.49
N ASP A 18 -14.60 1.12 12.59
CA ASP A 18 -14.43 -0.34 12.57
C ASP A 18 -15.68 -1.02 12.01
N TYR A 19 -16.85 -0.53 12.37
CA TYR A 19 -18.12 -1.04 11.85
C TYR A 19 -18.21 -0.88 10.33
N ARG A 20 -17.80 0.27 9.81
CA ARG A 20 -17.81 0.54 8.37
C ARG A 20 -16.86 -0.41 7.63
N ILE A 21 -15.68 -0.64 8.19
CA ILE A 21 -14.71 -1.59 7.61
C ILE A 21 -15.33 -2.99 7.54
N ALA A 22 -15.93 -3.45 8.62
CA ALA A 22 -16.57 -4.77 8.68
C ALA A 22 -17.67 -4.90 7.63
N LYS A 23 -18.50 -3.88 7.50
CA LYS A 23 -19.59 -3.87 6.54
C LYS A 23 -19.07 -3.95 5.10
N GLU A 24 -18.10 -3.12 4.76
CA GLU A 24 -17.54 -3.08 3.40
C GLU A 24 -16.75 -4.36 3.07
N ALA A 25 -16.08 -4.95 4.05
CA ALA A 25 -15.33 -6.20 3.87
C ALA A 25 -16.20 -7.45 3.99
N LYS A 26 -17.49 -7.29 4.32
CA LYS A 26 -18.42 -8.39 4.56
C LYS A 26 -17.95 -9.32 5.69
N LEU A 27 -17.34 -8.73 6.69
CA LEU A 27 -16.90 -9.42 7.91
C LEU A 27 -17.80 -9.05 9.07
N SER A 28 -17.79 -9.85 10.14
CA SER A 28 -18.50 -9.47 11.34
C SER A 28 -17.79 -8.31 12.03
N PRO A 29 -18.53 -7.35 12.66
CA PRO A 29 -17.89 -6.27 13.41
C PRO A 29 -16.97 -6.79 14.51
N ASN A 30 -17.32 -7.93 15.12
CA ASN A 30 -16.51 -8.54 16.16
C ASN A 30 -15.13 -9.03 15.61
N THR A 31 -15.09 -9.54 14.38
CA THR A 31 -13.86 -9.97 13.74
C THR A 31 -12.89 -8.80 13.58
N VAL A 32 -13.37 -7.67 13.05
CA VAL A 32 -12.55 -6.48 12.85
C VAL A 32 -12.09 -5.90 14.18
N SER A 33 -13.01 -5.75 15.13
CA SER A 33 -12.69 -5.25 16.46
C SER A 33 -11.65 -6.12 17.18
N THR A 34 -11.75 -7.44 17.05
CA THR A 34 -10.81 -8.37 17.67
C THR A 34 -9.43 -8.24 17.09
N ILE A 35 -9.31 -8.14 15.75
CA ILE A 35 -8.02 -7.97 15.07
C ILE A 35 -7.30 -6.73 15.61
N PHE A 36 -7.98 -5.60 15.66
CA PHE A 36 -7.37 -4.36 16.11
C PHE A 36 -7.06 -4.34 17.61
N ARG A 37 -7.97 -4.87 18.42
CA ARG A 37 -7.81 -4.85 19.88
C ARG A 37 -6.70 -5.80 20.34
N ARG A 38 -6.61 -6.99 19.76
CA ARG A 38 -5.63 -8.01 20.17
C ARG A 38 -4.29 -7.88 19.45
N GLY A 39 -4.21 -7.07 18.41
CA GLY A 39 -3.00 -6.94 17.61
C GLY A 39 -2.64 -8.22 16.87
N THR A 40 -3.63 -9.06 16.57
CA THR A 40 -3.43 -10.34 15.89
C THR A 40 -3.38 -10.12 14.39
N LEU A 41 -2.41 -10.75 13.70
CA LEU A 41 -2.36 -10.68 12.24
C LEU A 41 -3.58 -11.39 11.66
N PRO A 42 -4.28 -10.76 10.70
CA PRO A 42 -5.37 -11.43 10.01
C PRO A 42 -4.88 -12.56 9.13
N SER A 43 -5.73 -13.55 8.89
CA SER A 43 -5.44 -14.59 7.89
C SER A 43 -5.39 -13.96 6.48
N VAL A 44 -4.81 -14.69 5.52
CA VAL A 44 -4.73 -14.19 4.14
C VAL A 44 -6.13 -13.89 3.58
N SER A 45 -7.10 -14.75 3.80
CA SER A 45 -8.47 -14.52 3.33
C SER A 45 -9.11 -13.30 3.96
N THR A 46 -8.89 -13.07 5.26
CA THR A 46 -9.38 -11.88 5.94
C THR A 46 -8.69 -10.62 5.43
N LEU A 47 -7.37 -10.68 5.20
CA LEU A 47 -6.62 -9.57 4.64
C LEU A 47 -7.10 -9.23 3.23
N GLU A 48 -7.37 -10.23 2.40
CA GLU A 48 -7.95 -10.02 1.07
C GLU A 48 -9.29 -9.30 1.15
N ALA A 49 -10.15 -9.70 2.08
CA ALA A 49 -11.43 -9.05 2.28
C ALA A 49 -11.29 -7.59 2.71
N LEU A 50 -10.36 -7.32 3.62
CA LEU A 50 -10.06 -5.95 4.08
C LEU A 50 -9.50 -5.09 2.95
N CYS A 51 -8.53 -5.61 2.20
CA CYS A 51 -7.98 -4.90 1.05
C CYS A 51 -9.05 -4.61 0.01
N GLY A 52 -9.91 -5.58 -0.29
CA GLY A 52 -11.02 -5.40 -1.20
C GLY A 52 -11.97 -4.29 -0.77
N ALA A 53 -12.21 -4.18 0.52
CA ALA A 53 -13.03 -3.09 1.08
C ALA A 53 -12.41 -1.73 0.82
N PHE A 54 -11.09 -1.63 0.85
CA PHE A 54 -10.37 -0.39 0.55
C PHE A 54 -10.12 -0.19 -0.95
N GLY A 55 -10.55 -1.12 -1.79
CA GLY A 55 -10.38 -1.01 -3.24
C GLY A 55 -8.97 -1.29 -3.74
N ILE A 56 -8.20 -2.06 -2.99
CA ILE A 56 -6.83 -2.44 -3.37
C ILE A 56 -6.67 -3.96 -3.34
N THR A 57 -5.65 -4.46 -4.04
CA THR A 57 -5.26 -5.87 -3.94
C THR A 57 -4.29 -6.07 -2.79
N VAL A 58 -4.09 -7.32 -2.36
CA VAL A 58 -3.06 -7.65 -1.37
C VAL A 58 -1.67 -7.27 -1.89
N ALA A 59 -1.42 -7.50 -3.18
CA ALA A 59 -0.16 -7.10 -3.79
C ALA A 59 0.08 -5.59 -3.69
N GLN A 60 -0.94 -4.79 -3.97
CA GLN A 60 -0.87 -3.33 -3.83
C GLN A 60 -0.65 -2.90 -2.38
N PHE A 61 -1.29 -3.60 -1.45
CA PHE A 61 -1.14 -3.34 -0.02
C PHE A 61 0.32 -3.47 0.42
N PHE A 62 1.00 -4.53 0.00
CA PHE A 62 2.40 -4.74 0.33
C PHE A 62 3.35 -3.86 -0.49
N ALA A 63 3.04 -3.61 -1.75
CA ALA A 63 3.88 -2.76 -2.60
C ALA A 63 3.93 -1.30 -2.13
N GLN A 64 2.84 -0.78 -1.58
CA GLN A 64 2.79 0.60 -1.07
C GLN A 64 3.80 0.84 0.05
N ASP A 65 4.17 -0.19 0.79
CA ASP A 65 5.09 -0.07 1.91
C ASP A 65 6.52 0.17 1.46
N GLU A 66 6.91 -0.35 0.30
CA GLU A 66 8.22 -0.13 -0.28
C GLU A 66 8.41 1.29 -0.83
N MET A 67 7.32 2.02 -1.01
CA MET A 67 7.32 3.35 -1.62
C MET A 67 7.22 4.48 -0.60
N VAL A 68 7.21 4.19 0.71
CA VAL A 68 6.86 5.17 1.74
C VAL A 68 7.96 6.17 2.03
N GLU A 69 9.22 5.87 1.72
CA GLU A 69 10.34 6.79 1.99
C GLU A 69 10.97 7.30 0.70
N VAL A 70 10.18 8.04 -0.08
CA VAL A 70 10.72 8.72 -1.26
C VAL A 70 11.17 10.11 -0.83
N SER A 71 12.49 10.36 -0.90
CA SER A 71 13.03 11.69 -0.64
C SER A 71 12.46 12.69 -1.65
N PRO A 72 12.47 14.01 -1.34
CA PRO A 72 12.04 15.02 -2.30
C PRO A 72 12.78 14.93 -3.64
N GLU A 73 14.06 14.56 -3.62
CA GLU A 73 14.88 14.39 -4.83
C GLU A 73 14.36 13.23 -5.69
N VAL A 74 14.03 12.09 -5.07
CA VAL A 74 13.50 10.93 -5.79
C VAL A 74 12.10 11.24 -6.30
N ARG A 75 11.30 11.98 -5.54
CA ARG A 75 9.97 12.39 -5.97
C ARG A 75 10.03 13.26 -7.22
N GLU A 76 10.96 14.19 -7.28
CA GLU A 76 11.19 15.02 -8.45
C GLU A 76 11.65 14.18 -9.65
N LEU A 77 12.55 13.23 -9.42
CA LEU A 77 13.01 12.29 -10.43
C LEU A 77 11.85 11.48 -11.02
N LEU A 78 10.92 11.02 -10.17
CA LEU A 78 9.76 10.27 -10.63
C LEU A 78 8.82 11.09 -11.49
N LYS A 79 8.68 12.39 -11.22
CA LYS A 79 7.89 13.29 -12.06
C LYS A 79 8.48 13.42 -13.45
N GLU A 80 9.78 13.62 -13.54
CA GLU A 80 10.50 13.69 -14.82
C GLU A 80 10.43 12.36 -15.57
N TRP A 81 10.53 11.24 -14.85
CA TRP A 81 10.47 9.90 -15.42
C TRP A 81 9.15 9.63 -16.12
N LYS A 82 8.04 10.05 -15.52
CA LYS A 82 6.70 9.77 -16.05
C LYS A 82 6.44 10.37 -17.42
N VAL A 83 7.10 11.47 -17.76
CA VAL A 83 6.89 12.15 -19.04
C VAL A 83 7.83 11.63 -20.12
N LEU A 84 8.74 10.74 -19.81
CA LEU A 84 9.67 10.18 -20.79
C LEU A 84 8.99 9.11 -21.67
N THR A 85 9.43 9.02 -22.91
CA THR A 85 9.05 7.92 -23.79
C THR A 85 9.75 6.64 -23.36
N ASP A 86 9.29 5.49 -23.85
CA ASP A 86 9.92 4.21 -23.53
C ASP A 86 11.39 4.17 -23.98
N THR A 87 11.70 4.75 -25.13
CA THR A 87 13.07 4.84 -25.62
C THR A 87 13.93 5.70 -24.70
N GLN A 88 13.40 6.84 -24.26
CA GLN A 88 14.10 7.73 -23.34
C GLN A 88 14.31 7.06 -21.96
N LYS A 89 13.32 6.34 -21.46
CA LYS A 89 13.46 5.58 -20.21
C LYS A 89 14.57 4.54 -20.30
N ALA A 90 14.65 3.83 -21.41
CA ALA A 90 15.70 2.83 -21.63
C ALA A 90 17.08 3.48 -21.62
N ALA A 91 17.22 4.65 -22.27
CA ALA A 91 18.48 5.39 -22.29
C ALA A 91 18.91 5.84 -20.90
N VAL A 92 17.97 6.36 -20.09
CA VAL A 92 18.24 6.79 -18.72
C VAL A 92 18.68 5.61 -17.86
N LEU A 93 17.98 4.48 -17.97
CA LEU A 93 18.34 3.27 -17.22
C LEU A 93 19.75 2.78 -17.59
N GLN A 94 20.11 2.86 -18.86
CA GLN A 94 21.44 2.46 -19.32
C GLN A 94 22.53 3.35 -18.73
N VAL A 95 22.30 4.66 -18.68
CA VAL A 95 23.23 5.59 -18.03
C VAL A 95 23.39 5.25 -16.55
N MET A 96 22.29 5.01 -15.85
CA MET A 96 22.33 4.65 -14.42
C MET A 96 23.12 3.36 -14.21
N ARG A 97 22.93 2.35 -15.07
CA ARG A 97 23.65 1.08 -14.98
C ARG A 97 25.14 1.23 -15.26
N SER A 98 25.54 2.20 -16.08
CA SER A 98 26.94 2.43 -16.41
C SER A 98 27.76 2.88 -15.21
N TYR A 99 27.11 3.43 -14.20
CA TYR A 99 27.77 3.84 -12.95
C TYR A 99 27.95 2.71 -11.94
N ARG A 100 27.45 1.53 -12.25
CA ARG A 100 27.64 0.33 -11.44
C ARG A 100 28.90 -0.39 -11.87
N ALA A 101 30.00 0.16 -11.59
CA ALA A 101 31.26 -0.51 -11.92
C ALA A 101 31.75 -1.35 -10.74
#